data_80d04851fcf6fc33b9af56a838e87de5
#
_entry.id   80d04851fcf6fc33b9af56a838e87de5
#
_cell.length_a   1.000
_cell.length_b   1.000
_cell.length_c   1.000
_cell.angle_alpha   90.00
_cell.angle_beta   90.00
_cell.angle_gamma   90.00
#
_symmetry.space_group_name_H-M   'P 1'
#
loop_
_entity.id
_entity.type
_entity.pdbx_description
1 polymer ?
#
loop_
_entity_poly.entity_id
_entity_poly.type
_entity_poly.pdbx_seq_one_letter_code
_entity_poly.pdbx_strand_id
1 'polypeptide(L)'
;MRGDMAGIFNDLLDDFEAADLTVVNLECPLIEHKSPILKSGPVLGVSIKCIRALKNAHINVINLANNHILDHSEQGLRNTMRICHEAGIEVVGAGENLADAGKILSMQVKSVRIGIMAIAEHEFSIATRNKPGANPLNMMEFVRQMRHHREKFDYVMVLLHGGTEYYPYPSPELQQVCRFMIEEGANAVICQQSHCPGCYEHYEGGYIVYGQGNLIFDAHSNQEKWNQGYLVSLFIKAEGADKMDIIPYIQSDKRAGVRRMDKDKEEAFKKDLHEMSARIKDIEFVEKQWREFCKNKRYVYFSVLRGHNRFLRGLNRLVHFSDWFYSRSELATLQHVIRCESLREVLNTILSSS
;
A
#
# COMPACT_ATOMS: atom_id res chain seq x y z
N MET A 1 -13.44 13.59 14.94
CA MET A 1 -12.31 14.54 14.92
C MET A 1 -12.76 15.81 15.59
N ARG A 2 -12.17 16.14 16.73
CA ARG A 2 -12.41 17.36 17.46
C ARG A 2 -11.57 18.46 16.83
N GLY A 3 -12.11 19.24 15.95
CA GLY A 3 -11.73 20.58 15.45
C GLY A 3 -10.27 21.03 15.27
N ASP A 4 -9.29 20.37 15.84
CA ASP A 4 -7.87 20.71 15.70
C ASP A 4 -7.24 19.88 14.57
N MET A 5 -7.29 20.46 13.38
CA MET A 5 -6.75 19.81 12.18
C MET A 5 -5.23 19.99 12.03
N ALA A 6 -4.61 20.91 12.75
CA ALA A 6 -3.16 21.07 12.77
C ALA A 6 -2.51 20.05 13.71
N GLY A 7 -3.18 19.69 14.82
CA GLY A 7 -2.66 18.78 15.83
C GLY A 7 -2.57 17.30 15.43
N ILE A 8 -3.03 16.90 14.24
CA ILE A 8 -2.99 15.49 13.85
C ILE A 8 -1.58 15.03 13.39
N PHE A 9 -0.80 15.93 12.83
CA PHE A 9 0.57 15.65 12.34
C PHE A 9 1.65 16.11 13.33
N ASN A 10 1.30 16.94 14.32
CA ASN A 10 2.18 17.44 15.37
C ASN A 10 3.55 17.93 14.83
N ASP A 11 4.64 17.40 15.39
CA ASP A 11 6.03 17.74 15.05
C ASP A 11 6.53 17.17 13.72
N LEU A 12 5.75 16.33 13.05
CA LEU A 12 6.05 15.92 11.66
C LEU A 12 5.67 17.01 10.64
N LEU A 13 4.94 18.06 11.04
CA LEU A 13 4.66 19.19 10.15
C LEU A 13 5.94 19.86 9.68
N ASP A 14 6.95 19.98 10.53
CA ASP A 14 8.24 20.58 10.19
C ASP A 14 8.93 19.78 9.06
N ASP A 15 8.78 18.46 9.04
CA ASP A 15 9.32 17.61 7.97
C ASP A 15 8.58 17.79 6.65
N PHE A 16 7.26 17.93 6.71
CA PHE A 16 6.46 18.15 5.52
C PHE A 16 6.69 19.54 4.93
N GLU A 17 6.85 20.56 5.77
CA GLU A 17 7.17 21.94 5.35
C GLU A 17 8.58 22.05 4.77
N ALA A 18 9.52 21.28 5.28
CA ALA A 18 10.90 21.26 4.79
C ALA A 18 11.06 20.51 3.46
N ALA A 19 10.09 19.65 3.11
CA ALA A 19 10.13 18.87 1.87
C ALA A 19 9.68 19.71 0.67
N ASP A 20 10.38 19.57 -0.45
CA ASP A 20 9.98 20.18 -1.72
C ASP A 20 8.77 19.48 -2.35
N LEU A 21 8.53 18.21 -2.01
CA LEU A 21 7.42 17.39 -2.48
C LEU A 21 7.04 16.38 -1.39
N THR A 22 5.79 16.41 -0.94
CA THR A 22 5.24 15.46 0.03
C THR A 22 4.18 14.59 -0.62
N VAL A 23 4.38 13.26 -0.56
CA VAL A 23 3.49 12.26 -1.13
C VAL A 23 2.96 11.36 -0.03
N VAL A 24 1.65 11.13 0.01
CA VAL A 24 1.01 10.24 0.98
C VAL A 24 0.05 9.26 0.31
N ASN A 25 -0.17 8.10 0.94
CA ASN A 25 -1.25 7.19 0.57
C ASN A 25 -2.52 7.54 1.35
N LEU A 26 -3.62 7.78 0.67
CA LEU A 26 -4.94 7.94 1.27
C LEU A 26 -5.74 6.65 1.09
N GLU A 27 -5.67 5.78 2.08
CA GLU A 27 -6.26 4.43 2.04
C GLU A 27 -7.74 4.42 2.42
N CYS A 28 -8.47 5.40 1.97
CA CYS A 28 -9.94 5.46 2.09
C CYS A 28 -10.48 6.61 1.23
N PRO A 29 -11.71 6.50 0.72
CA PRO A 29 -12.34 7.62 0.03
C PRO A 29 -12.78 8.73 0.99
N LEU A 30 -12.74 9.98 0.48
CA LEU A 30 -13.36 11.14 1.11
C LEU A 30 -14.85 11.15 0.76
N ILE A 31 -15.72 11.04 1.75
CA ILE A 31 -17.16 10.85 1.54
C ILE A 31 -18.01 11.91 2.24
N GLU A 32 -19.09 12.30 1.58
CA GLU A 32 -20.17 13.09 2.16
C GLU A 32 -21.27 12.17 2.69
N HIS A 33 -21.58 11.14 1.94
CA HIS A 33 -22.61 10.13 2.27
C HIS A 33 -22.04 8.73 2.15
N LYS A 34 -22.52 7.83 3.00
CA LYS A 34 -22.12 6.43 2.98
C LYS A 34 -22.79 5.69 1.82
N SER A 35 -21.99 5.02 0.99
CA SER A 35 -22.45 4.11 -0.07
C SER A 35 -21.55 2.87 -0.14
N PRO A 36 -21.55 2.04 0.94
CA PRO A 36 -20.60 0.95 1.09
C PRO A 36 -20.78 -0.10 0.00
N ILE A 37 -19.67 -0.63 -0.50
CA ILE A 37 -19.68 -1.81 -1.39
C ILE A 37 -19.70 -3.10 -0.57
N LEU A 38 -20.14 -4.19 -1.19
CA LEU A 38 -20.02 -5.53 -0.62
C LEU A 38 -18.59 -6.04 -0.86
N LYS A 39 -17.82 -6.21 0.20
CA LYS A 39 -16.45 -6.74 0.17
C LYS A 39 -16.12 -7.54 1.41
N SER A 40 -14.99 -8.26 1.39
CA SER A 40 -14.36 -8.80 2.59
C SER A 40 -13.58 -7.68 3.30
N GLY A 41 -13.49 -7.77 4.64
CA GLY A 41 -12.78 -6.78 5.45
C GLY A 41 -13.58 -5.51 5.75
N PRO A 42 -12.93 -4.52 6.37
CA PRO A 42 -13.57 -3.26 6.75
C PRO A 42 -13.92 -2.41 5.52
N VAL A 43 -14.97 -1.63 5.64
CA VAL A 43 -15.33 -0.57 4.68
C VAL A 43 -14.91 0.75 5.28
N LEU A 44 -13.88 1.35 4.70
CA LEU A 44 -13.28 2.58 5.18
C LEU A 44 -13.84 3.80 4.43
N GLY A 45 -13.91 4.93 5.13
CA GLY A 45 -14.29 6.19 4.53
C GLY A 45 -14.26 7.30 5.57
N VAL A 46 -13.75 8.45 5.19
CA VAL A 46 -13.62 9.61 6.06
C VAL A 46 -14.35 10.83 5.49
N SER A 47 -14.72 11.76 6.38
CA SER A 47 -15.40 12.97 5.95
C SER A 47 -14.53 13.78 4.99
N ILE A 48 -15.16 14.38 3.97
CA ILE A 48 -14.53 15.35 3.06
C ILE A 48 -13.80 16.48 3.80
N LYS A 49 -14.18 16.81 5.04
CA LYS A 49 -13.51 17.82 5.86
C LYS A 49 -12.06 17.48 6.17
N CYS A 50 -11.67 16.19 6.09
CA CYS A 50 -10.31 15.75 6.33
C CYS A 50 -9.30 16.28 5.31
N ILE A 51 -9.74 16.69 4.12
CA ILE A 51 -8.89 17.35 3.12
C ILE A 51 -8.17 18.59 3.67
N ARG A 52 -8.79 19.30 4.63
CA ARG A 52 -8.19 20.48 5.26
C ARG A 52 -6.94 20.13 6.05
N ALA A 53 -6.92 18.96 6.70
CA ALA A 53 -5.73 18.50 7.42
C ALA A 53 -4.58 18.20 6.45
N LEU A 54 -4.88 17.53 5.32
CA LEU A 54 -3.90 17.22 4.28
C LEU A 54 -3.33 18.50 3.64
N LYS A 55 -4.20 19.47 3.33
CA LYS A 55 -3.78 20.77 2.79
C LYS A 55 -2.92 21.56 3.77
N ASN A 56 -3.30 21.61 5.04
CA ASN A 56 -2.55 22.31 6.08
C ASN A 56 -1.19 21.64 6.39
N ALA A 57 -1.05 20.36 6.08
CA ALA A 57 0.20 19.60 6.18
C ALA A 57 1.06 19.67 4.91
N HIS A 58 0.78 20.60 3.99
CA HIS A 58 1.53 20.79 2.74
C HIS A 58 1.67 19.50 1.92
N ILE A 59 0.66 18.62 1.95
CA ILE A 59 0.63 17.43 1.09
C ILE A 59 0.41 17.88 -0.36
N ASN A 60 1.33 17.48 -1.24
CA ASN A 60 1.30 17.86 -2.65
C ASN A 60 0.63 16.80 -3.52
N VAL A 61 0.88 15.51 -3.21
CA VAL A 61 0.39 14.38 -4.01
C VAL A 61 -0.23 13.33 -3.10
N ILE A 62 -1.37 12.81 -3.52
CA ILE A 62 -2.06 11.70 -2.86
C ILE A 62 -2.05 10.48 -3.78
N ASN A 63 -1.49 9.37 -3.27
CA ASN A 63 -1.66 8.05 -3.85
C ASN A 63 -3.06 7.53 -3.55
N LEU A 64 -3.83 7.20 -4.60
CA LEU A 64 -5.14 6.57 -4.53
C LEU A 64 -5.14 5.12 -5.04
N ALA A 65 -3.99 4.59 -5.50
CA ALA A 65 -3.85 3.19 -5.84
C ALA A 65 -3.80 2.38 -4.55
N ASN A 66 -4.96 1.93 -4.06
CA ASN A 66 -5.09 1.07 -2.88
C ASN A 66 -6.40 0.27 -2.91
N ASN A 67 -6.51 -0.71 -2.03
CA ASN A 67 -7.63 -1.64 -1.94
C ASN A 67 -8.92 -1.04 -1.34
N HIS A 68 -8.86 0.18 -0.78
CA HIS A 68 -9.97 0.83 -0.10
C HIS A 68 -10.61 2.00 -0.87
N ILE A 69 -10.02 2.44 -1.98
CA ILE A 69 -10.49 3.65 -2.66
C ILE A 69 -11.91 3.55 -3.24
N LEU A 70 -12.39 2.34 -3.51
CA LEU A 70 -13.77 2.07 -3.93
C LEU A 70 -14.70 1.61 -2.79
N ASP A 71 -14.30 1.66 -1.53
CA ASP A 71 -15.09 1.20 -0.40
C ASP A 71 -16.47 1.85 -0.30
N HIS A 72 -16.59 3.06 -0.83
CA HIS A 72 -17.85 3.78 -0.98
C HIS A 72 -18.22 4.00 -2.44
N SER A 73 -18.06 2.95 -3.26
CA SER A 73 -18.41 2.92 -4.69
C SER A 73 -17.61 3.91 -5.55
N GLU A 74 -17.92 3.95 -6.83
CA GLU A 74 -17.34 4.91 -7.78
C GLU A 74 -17.58 6.36 -7.35
N GLN A 75 -18.72 6.62 -6.66
CA GLN A 75 -19.02 7.96 -6.17
C GLN A 75 -18.01 8.42 -5.10
N GLY A 76 -17.58 7.51 -4.20
CA GLY A 76 -16.53 7.81 -3.20
C GLY A 76 -15.21 8.19 -3.86
N LEU A 77 -14.78 7.43 -4.87
CA LEU A 77 -13.56 7.74 -5.64
C LEU A 77 -13.67 9.09 -6.35
N ARG A 78 -14.75 9.32 -7.10
CA ARG A 78 -14.95 10.59 -7.84
C ARG A 78 -14.96 11.80 -6.91
N ASN A 79 -15.66 11.68 -5.76
CA ASN A 79 -15.64 12.74 -4.73
C ASN A 79 -14.22 12.98 -4.23
N THR A 80 -13.46 11.92 -3.97
CA THR A 80 -12.07 12.03 -3.48
C THR A 80 -11.21 12.78 -4.49
N MET A 81 -11.20 12.36 -5.75
CA MET A 81 -10.43 13.01 -6.82
C MET A 81 -10.82 14.49 -6.98
N ARG A 82 -12.13 14.79 -7.03
CA ARG A 82 -12.63 16.18 -7.13
C ARG A 82 -12.17 17.04 -5.96
N ILE A 83 -12.32 16.56 -4.73
CA ILE A 83 -11.98 17.31 -3.52
C ILE A 83 -10.48 17.55 -3.40
N CYS A 84 -9.65 16.57 -3.79
CA CYS A 84 -8.20 16.75 -3.86
C CYS A 84 -7.83 17.84 -4.87
N HIS A 85 -8.40 17.78 -6.08
CA HIS A 85 -8.16 18.78 -7.11
C HIS A 85 -8.61 20.19 -6.67
N GLU A 86 -9.80 20.34 -6.08
CA GLU A 86 -10.29 21.61 -5.53
C GLU A 86 -9.39 22.16 -4.39
N ALA A 87 -8.69 21.28 -3.68
CA ALA A 87 -7.72 21.66 -2.66
C ALA A 87 -6.34 22.03 -3.22
N GLY A 88 -6.10 21.82 -4.52
CA GLY A 88 -4.81 21.99 -5.17
C GLY A 88 -3.83 20.86 -4.87
N ILE A 89 -4.34 19.65 -4.59
CA ILE A 89 -3.54 18.44 -4.33
C ILE A 89 -3.67 17.51 -5.53
N GLU A 90 -2.54 17.11 -6.10
CA GLU A 90 -2.51 16.15 -7.21
C GLU A 90 -2.85 14.74 -6.73
N VAL A 91 -3.43 13.93 -7.62
CA VAL A 91 -3.74 12.52 -7.36
C VAL A 91 -3.06 11.61 -8.37
N VAL A 92 -2.69 10.41 -7.94
CA VAL A 92 -2.05 9.41 -8.79
C VAL A 92 -2.58 8.01 -8.46
N GLY A 93 -2.63 7.14 -9.47
CA GLY A 93 -2.89 5.71 -9.28
C GLY A 93 -4.37 5.32 -9.22
N ALA A 94 -5.29 6.25 -9.47
CA ALA A 94 -6.70 5.94 -9.68
C ALA A 94 -7.30 6.86 -10.75
N GLY A 95 -8.39 6.43 -11.38
CA GLY A 95 -9.02 7.18 -12.47
C GLY A 95 -10.37 6.64 -12.86
N GLU A 96 -10.99 7.29 -13.87
CA GLU A 96 -12.31 6.92 -14.39
C GLU A 96 -12.32 5.59 -15.18
N ASN A 97 -11.15 5.11 -15.56
CA ASN A 97 -10.92 3.83 -16.21
C ASN A 97 -9.46 3.43 -16.07
N LEU A 98 -9.10 2.24 -16.55
CA LEU A 98 -7.75 1.68 -16.45
C LEU A 98 -6.68 2.58 -17.08
N ALA A 99 -6.95 3.17 -18.24
CA ALA A 99 -5.98 4.04 -18.91
C ALA A 99 -5.74 5.34 -18.14
N ASP A 100 -6.76 5.85 -17.50
CA ASP A 100 -6.69 7.05 -16.66
C ASP A 100 -5.97 6.77 -15.34
N ALA A 101 -6.31 5.65 -14.68
CA ALA A 101 -5.67 5.21 -13.44
C ALA A 101 -4.17 4.92 -13.61
N GLY A 102 -3.74 4.43 -14.79
CA GLY A 102 -2.35 4.08 -15.09
C GLY A 102 -1.45 5.25 -15.51
N LYS A 103 -1.93 6.49 -15.56
CA LYS A 103 -1.11 7.64 -15.93
C LYS A 103 0.02 7.89 -14.94
N ILE A 104 1.22 8.14 -15.47
CA ILE A 104 2.34 8.62 -14.66
C ILE A 104 2.11 10.11 -14.37
N LEU A 105 2.10 10.47 -13.09
CA LEU A 105 2.06 11.87 -12.69
C LEU A 105 3.45 12.49 -12.89
N SER A 106 3.52 13.59 -13.64
CA SER A 106 4.76 14.33 -13.85
C SER A 106 4.81 15.55 -12.92
N MET A 107 5.83 15.60 -12.08
CA MET A 107 6.09 16.71 -11.16
C MET A 107 7.42 17.38 -11.50
N GLN A 108 7.41 18.70 -11.62
CA GLN A 108 8.65 19.48 -11.71
C GLN A 108 8.99 20.01 -10.31
N VAL A 109 10.09 19.53 -9.76
CA VAL A 109 10.59 19.96 -8.44
C VAL A 109 11.96 20.59 -8.62
N LYS A 110 12.03 21.92 -8.54
CA LYS A 110 13.25 22.69 -8.90
C LYS A 110 13.73 22.29 -10.32
N SER A 111 14.93 21.77 -10.44
CA SER A 111 15.52 21.32 -11.72
C SER A 111 15.21 19.87 -12.07
N VAL A 112 14.53 19.11 -11.20
CA VAL A 112 14.31 17.66 -11.35
C VAL A 112 12.90 17.37 -11.85
N ARG A 113 12.78 16.56 -12.89
CA ARG A 113 11.50 16.03 -13.40
C ARG A 113 11.26 14.68 -12.76
N ILE A 114 10.26 14.59 -11.89
CA ILE A 114 9.89 13.37 -11.17
C ILE A 114 8.65 12.75 -11.82
N GLY A 115 8.76 11.48 -12.22
CA GLY A 115 7.62 10.65 -12.61
C GLY A 115 7.15 9.82 -11.42
N ILE A 116 5.88 9.94 -11.05
CA ILE A 116 5.27 9.14 -9.98
C ILE A 116 4.27 8.18 -10.59
N MET A 117 4.51 6.89 -10.44
CA MET A 117 3.58 5.82 -10.79
C MET A 117 3.04 5.17 -9.53
N ALA A 118 1.72 4.99 -9.44
CA ALA A 118 1.12 4.30 -8.30
C ALA A 118 0.32 3.09 -8.79
N ILE A 119 0.46 1.98 -8.07
CA ILE A 119 -0.02 0.65 -8.46
C ILE A 119 -0.55 -0.06 -7.21
N ALA A 120 -1.62 -0.85 -7.35
CA ALA A 120 -2.18 -1.66 -6.26
C ALA A 120 -2.33 -3.13 -6.67
N GLU A 121 -2.16 -4.04 -5.72
CA GLU A 121 -2.51 -5.45 -5.89
C GLU A 121 -4.00 -5.62 -6.24
N HIS A 122 -4.36 -6.76 -6.86
CA HIS A 122 -5.71 -7.03 -7.34
C HIS A 122 -6.67 -7.35 -6.19
N GLU A 123 -7.31 -6.30 -5.67
CA GLU A 123 -8.38 -6.44 -4.70
C GLU A 123 -9.70 -5.85 -5.22
N PHE A 124 -10.53 -5.28 -4.34
CA PHE A 124 -11.89 -4.81 -4.68
C PHE A 124 -11.93 -3.51 -5.48
N SER A 125 -10.83 -2.74 -5.46
CA SER A 125 -10.80 -1.35 -5.95
C SER A 125 -10.22 -1.16 -7.35
N ILE A 126 -9.93 -2.23 -8.08
CA ILE A 126 -9.19 -2.16 -9.34
C ILE A 126 -10.02 -1.61 -10.50
N ALA A 127 -9.45 -0.66 -11.23
CA ALA A 127 -9.99 -0.11 -12.45
C ALA A 127 -10.06 -1.16 -13.56
N THR A 128 -11.06 -1.04 -14.41
CA THR A 128 -11.15 -1.82 -15.64
C THR A 128 -11.17 -0.89 -16.84
N ARG A 129 -11.20 -1.45 -18.06
CA ARG A 129 -11.29 -0.66 -19.30
C ARG A 129 -12.41 0.40 -19.25
N ASN A 130 -13.52 0.08 -18.59
CA ASN A 130 -14.75 0.88 -18.62
C ASN A 130 -15.27 1.22 -17.22
N LYS A 131 -14.49 0.99 -16.15
CA LYS A 131 -14.91 1.28 -14.78
C LYS A 131 -13.79 2.00 -14.03
N PRO A 132 -14.16 2.98 -13.19
CA PRO A 132 -13.21 3.67 -12.32
C PRO A 132 -12.58 2.73 -11.28
N GLY A 133 -11.40 3.11 -10.79
CA GLY A 133 -10.72 2.40 -9.73
C GLY A 133 -9.24 2.68 -9.67
N ALA A 134 -8.54 1.88 -8.87
CA ALA A 134 -7.10 1.89 -8.69
C ALA A 134 -6.36 1.23 -9.87
N ASN A 135 -5.17 1.71 -10.18
CA ASN A 135 -4.28 1.12 -11.19
C ASN A 135 -3.76 -0.25 -10.70
N PRO A 136 -4.05 -1.36 -11.42
CA PRO A 136 -3.66 -2.70 -10.99
C PRO A 136 -2.17 -2.98 -11.16
N LEU A 137 -1.62 -3.86 -10.32
CA LEU A 137 -0.31 -4.46 -10.50
C LEU A 137 -0.29 -5.31 -11.78
N ASN A 138 0.26 -4.74 -12.84
CA ASN A 138 0.44 -5.40 -14.12
C ASN A 138 1.86 -5.14 -14.65
N MET A 139 2.75 -6.11 -14.46
CA MET A 139 4.16 -5.97 -14.83
C MET A 139 4.39 -5.76 -16.33
N MET A 140 3.52 -6.30 -17.18
CA MET A 140 3.63 -6.06 -18.64
C MET A 140 3.32 -4.59 -18.96
N GLU A 141 2.31 -4.01 -18.31
CA GLU A 141 1.96 -2.62 -18.49
C GLU A 141 3.02 -1.70 -17.87
N PHE A 142 3.55 -2.06 -16.69
CA PHE A 142 4.67 -1.37 -16.07
C PHE A 142 5.86 -1.25 -17.03
N VAL A 143 6.32 -2.35 -17.61
CA VAL A 143 7.44 -2.36 -18.58
C VAL A 143 7.13 -1.51 -19.81
N ARG A 144 5.89 -1.55 -20.33
CA ARG A 144 5.48 -0.69 -21.46
C ARG A 144 5.58 0.79 -21.10
N GLN A 145 5.07 1.18 -19.93
CA GLN A 145 5.13 2.55 -19.44
C GLN A 145 6.57 3.01 -19.27
N MET A 146 7.43 2.19 -18.66
CA MET A 146 8.85 2.51 -18.48
C MET A 146 9.55 2.70 -19.83
N ARG A 147 9.38 1.82 -20.79
CA ARG A 147 9.97 1.93 -22.14
C ARG A 147 9.53 3.21 -22.90
N HIS A 148 8.29 3.67 -22.68
CA HIS A 148 7.75 4.82 -23.40
C HIS A 148 8.02 6.16 -22.69
N HIS A 149 8.23 6.15 -21.40
CA HIS A 149 8.20 7.36 -20.59
C HIS A 149 9.44 7.59 -19.73
N ARG A 150 10.29 6.55 -19.48
CA ARG A 150 11.42 6.67 -18.55
C ARG A 150 12.35 7.85 -18.86
N GLU A 151 12.67 8.08 -20.11
CA GLU A 151 13.55 9.18 -20.56
C GLU A 151 12.97 10.59 -20.35
N LYS A 152 11.68 10.70 -20.10
CA LYS A 152 11.03 11.99 -19.81
C LYS A 152 11.31 12.49 -18.41
N PHE A 153 11.79 11.62 -17.53
CA PHE A 153 11.97 11.88 -16.11
C PHE A 153 13.43 11.69 -15.69
N ASP A 154 13.86 12.57 -14.81
CA ASP A 154 15.17 12.47 -14.18
C ASP A 154 15.11 11.45 -13.02
N TYR A 155 13.93 11.31 -12.38
CA TYR A 155 13.67 10.36 -11.31
C TYR A 155 12.29 9.71 -11.48
N VAL A 156 12.20 8.40 -11.35
CA VAL A 156 10.93 7.66 -11.37
C VAL A 156 10.72 6.98 -10.02
N MET A 157 9.61 7.33 -9.36
CA MET A 157 9.15 6.73 -8.11
C MET A 157 7.92 5.85 -8.37
N VAL A 158 7.95 4.63 -7.87
CA VAL A 158 6.80 3.72 -7.88
C VAL A 158 6.24 3.58 -6.46
N LEU A 159 4.96 3.84 -6.31
CA LEU A 159 4.20 3.61 -5.08
C LEU A 159 3.41 2.33 -5.26
N LEU A 160 3.78 1.27 -4.57
CA LEU A 160 3.13 -0.03 -4.67
C LEU A 160 2.29 -0.30 -3.41
N HIS A 161 0.97 -0.26 -3.56
CA HIS A 161 0.07 -0.70 -2.50
C HIS A 161 -0.10 -2.21 -2.59
N GLY A 162 0.76 -2.92 -1.88
CA GLY A 162 0.85 -4.37 -1.90
C GLY A 162 1.79 -4.90 -0.83
N GLY A 163 1.72 -6.20 -0.63
CA GLY A 163 2.43 -6.92 0.41
C GLY A 163 1.49 -7.50 1.46
N THR A 164 2.05 -8.21 2.41
CA THR A 164 1.27 -8.97 3.40
C THR A 164 1.13 -8.19 4.70
N GLU A 165 -0.12 -8.02 5.15
CA GLU A 165 -0.42 -7.34 6.42
C GLU A 165 0.30 -7.97 7.61
N TYR A 166 0.85 -7.13 8.50
CA TYR A 166 1.54 -7.49 9.73
C TYR A 166 2.79 -8.36 9.52
N TYR A 167 3.37 -8.31 8.32
CA TYR A 167 4.59 -9.01 8.00
C TYR A 167 5.70 -8.01 7.63
N PRO A 168 6.77 -7.90 8.44
CA PRO A 168 7.76 -6.83 8.29
C PRO A 168 8.83 -7.10 7.22
N TYR A 169 8.86 -8.33 6.67
CA TYR A 169 9.76 -8.71 5.59
C TYR A 169 9.00 -8.72 4.25
N PRO A 170 9.66 -8.60 3.10
CA PRO A 170 9.01 -8.92 1.84
C PRO A 170 8.71 -10.42 1.75
N SER A 171 7.63 -10.79 1.06
CA SER A 171 7.54 -12.14 0.51
C SER A 171 8.58 -12.33 -0.61
N PRO A 172 8.97 -13.56 -0.96
CA PRO A 172 9.87 -13.79 -2.09
C PRO A 172 9.38 -13.17 -3.39
N GLU A 173 8.08 -13.25 -3.66
CA GLU A 173 7.46 -12.67 -4.87
C GLU A 173 7.48 -11.14 -4.83
N LEU A 174 7.12 -10.52 -3.71
CA LEU A 174 7.17 -9.06 -3.57
C LEU A 174 8.59 -8.53 -3.75
N GLN A 175 9.59 -9.21 -3.16
CA GLN A 175 10.99 -8.83 -3.32
C GLN A 175 11.41 -8.87 -4.78
N GLN A 176 11.07 -9.94 -5.48
CA GLN A 176 11.38 -10.10 -6.90
C GLN A 176 10.70 -9.03 -7.76
N VAL A 177 9.42 -8.76 -7.52
CA VAL A 177 8.66 -7.72 -8.24
C VAL A 177 9.26 -6.33 -8.03
N CYS A 178 9.58 -5.96 -6.79
CA CYS A 178 10.16 -4.64 -6.49
C CYS A 178 11.57 -4.48 -7.11
N ARG A 179 12.41 -5.51 -7.03
CA ARG A 179 13.73 -5.52 -7.65
C ARG A 179 13.64 -5.40 -9.17
N PHE A 180 12.74 -6.15 -9.79
CA PHE A 180 12.50 -6.05 -11.23
C PHE A 180 12.02 -4.65 -11.65
N MET A 181 11.21 -3.97 -10.84
CA MET A 181 10.84 -2.58 -11.12
C MET A 181 12.06 -1.64 -11.13
N ILE A 182 13.04 -1.85 -10.24
CA ILE A 182 14.31 -1.10 -10.26
C ILE A 182 15.13 -1.43 -11.53
N GLU A 183 15.26 -2.70 -11.86
CA GLU A 183 15.97 -3.17 -13.07
C GLU A 183 15.39 -2.57 -14.36
N GLU A 184 14.08 -2.38 -14.42
CA GLU A 184 13.37 -1.75 -15.54
C GLU A 184 13.38 -0.20 -15.45
N GLY A 185 14.13 0.40 -14.51
CA GLY A 185 14.46 1.83 -14.50
C GLY A 185 13.73 2.69 -13.48
N ALA A 186 12.97 2.12 -12.53
CA ALA A 186 12.51 2.88 -11.38
C ALA A 186 13.70 3.24 -10.47
N ASN A 187 13.71 4.45 -9.89
CA ASN A 187 14.73 4.89 -8.93
C ASN A 187 14.33 4.57 -7.49
N ALA A 188 13.02 4.50 -7.21
CA ALA A 188 12.51 4.08 -5.91
C ALA A 188 11.21 3.28 -6.06
N VAL A 189 11.04 2.26 -5.23
CA VAL A 189 9.79 1.51 -5.05
C VAL A 189 9.41 1.55 -3.58
N ILE A 190 8.28 2.18 -3.26
CA ILE A 190 7.79 2.35 -1.89
C ILE A 190 6.49 1.56 -1.72
N CYS A 191 6.56 0.47 -0.95
CA CYS A 191 5.41 -0.37 -0.68
C CYS A 191 4.62 0.14 0.53
N GLN A 192 3.29 -0.05 0.46
CA GLN A 192 2.33 0.23 1.54
C GLN A 192 1.34 -0.93 1.58
N GLN A 193 0.78 -1.28 2.68
CA GLN A 193 -0.19 -2.33 2.99
C GLN A 193 0.18 -3.10 4.27
N SER A 194 1.47 -3.19 4.61
CA SER A 194 1.90 -4.07 5.71
C SER A 194 1.35 -3.68 7.09
N HIS A 195 0.87 -2.45 7.27
CA HIS A 195 0.41 -1.87 8.54
C HIS A 195 1.43 -1.99 9.70
N CYS A 196 2.66 -2.28 9.37
CA CYS A 196 3.81 -2.31 10.29
C CYS A 196 5.06 -1.82 9.56
N PRO A 197 6.08 -1.32 10.27
CA PRO A 197 7.36 -0.99 9.68
C PRO A 197 7.99 -2.20 9.01
N GLY A 198 8.28 -2.11 7.72
CA GLY A 198 8.91 -3.16 6.92
C GLY A 198 10.37 -2.82 6.61
N CYS A 199 11.09 -3.82 6.10
CA CYS A 199 12.48 -3.68 5.67
C CYS A 199 12.63 -2.71 4.50
N TYR A 200 13.87 -2.30 4.24
CA TYR A 200 14.26 -1.57 3.06
C TYR A 200 15.57 -2.12 2.50
N GLU A 201 15.86 -1.86 1.24
CA GLU A 201 17.16 -2.15 0.64
C GLU A 201 17.56 -1.10 -0.40
N HIS A 202 18.85 -0.99 -0.62
CA HIS A 202 19.41 -0.31 -1.78
C HIS A 202 19.83 -1.41 -2.77
N TYR A 203 19.19 -1.43 -3.94
CA TYR A 203 19.34 -2.47 -4.94
C TYR A 203 19.59 -1.85 -6.31
N GLU A 204 20.70 -2.18 -6.95
CA GLU A 204 21.09 -1.71 -8.29
C GLU A 204 20.92 -0.19 -8.51
N GLY A 205 21.33 0.62 -7.52
CA GLY A 205 21.25 2.07 -7.58
C GLY A 205 19.90 2.68 -7.18
N GLY A 206 18.87 1.86 -6.95
CA GLY A 206 17.55 2.31 -6.50
C GLY A 206 17.24 1.94 -5.04
N TYR A 207 16.22 2.56 -4.47
CA TYR A 207 15.75 2.28 -3.13
C TYR A 207 14.44 1.49 -3.16
N ILE A 208 14.34 0.46 -2.34
CA ILE A 208 13.11 -0.30 -2.14
C ILE A 208 12.74 -0.26 -0.66
N VAL A 209 11.48 0.10 -0.36
CA VAL A 209 10.92 0.11 0.99
C VAL A 209 9.70 -0.81 1.01
N TYR A 210 9.74 -1.87 1.82
CA TYR A 210 8.71 -2.92 1.84
C TYR A 210 7.54 -2.65 2.78
N GLY A 211 7.53 -1.51 3.46
CA GLY A 211 6.43 -1.05 4.30
C GLY A 211 6.85 0.08 5.22
N GLN A 212 5.98 1.07 5.36
CA GLN A 212 6.26 2.26 6.18
C GLN A 212 5.52 2.25 7.52
N GLY A 213 4.56 1.32 7.71
CA GLY A 213 3.60 1.37 8.80
C GLY A 213 2.50 2.40 8.58
N ASN A 214 1.61 2.54 9.57
CA ASN A 214 0.48 3.47 9.50
C ASN A 214 0.94 4.89 9.87
N LEU A 215 0.71 5.86 8.99
CA LEU A 215 0.94 7.27 9.34
C LEU A 215 -0.13 7.77 10.32
N ILE A 216 -1.40 7.58 9.97
CA ILE A 216 -2.55 7.86 10.84
C ILE A 216 -3.61 6.79 10.56
N PHE A 217 -3.87 5.97 11.55
CA PHE A 217 -4.94 4.98 11.50
C PHE A 217 -5.61 4.92 12.90
N ASP A 218 -6.79 5.54 13.00
CA ASP A 218 -7.50 5.67 14.28
C ASP A 218 -8.30 4.40 14.59
N ALA A 219 -7.59 3.29 14.77
CA ALA A 219 -8.14 2.02 15.20
C ALA A 219 -7.25 1.38 16.27
N HIS A 220 -7.86 0.72 17.23
CA HIS A 220 -7.12 -0.11 18.19
C HIS A 220 -6.71 -1.43 17.55
N SER A 221 -5.45 -1.79 17.71
CA SER A 221 -4.92 -3.08 17.31
C SER A 221 -4.02 -3.66 18.41
N ASN A 222 -4.09 -4.97 18.58
CA ASN A 222 -3.18 -5.73 19.46
C ASN A 222 -1.88 -6.12 18.76
N GLN A 223 -1.67 -5.67 17.53
CA GLN A 223 -0.44 -5.93 16.79
C GLN A 223 0.68 -5.05 17.33
N GLU A 224 1.81 -5.66 17.64
CA GLU A 224 2.92 -5.04 18.39
C GLU A 224 3.42 -3.74 17.74
N LYS A 225 3.53 -3.70 16.42
CA LYS A 225 4.09 -2.56 15.67
C LYS A 225 3.03 -1.69 14.98
N TRP A 226 1.76 -1.86 15.32
CA TRP A 226 0.64 -1.11 14.70
C TRP A 226 0.79 0.41 14.79
N ASN A 227 1.28 0.89 15.93
CA ASN A 227 1.41 2.31 16.20
C ASN A 227 2.78 2.89 15.80
N GLN A 228 3.65 2.09 15.17
CA GLN A 228 4.98 2.51 14.74
C GLN A 228 5.03 2.63 13.21
N GLY A 229 5.77 3.60 12.75
CA GLY A 229 6.06 3.77 11.33
C GLY A 229 7.24 4.70 11.10
N TYR A 230 7.52 4.96 9.85
CA TYR A 230 8.56 5.92 9.47
C TYR A 230 8.23 6.63 8.16
N LEU A 231 8.60 7.91 8.09
CA LEU A 231 8.66 8.62 6.83
C LEU A 231 9.93 8.22 6.08
N VAL A 232 9.83 8.19 4.78
CA VAL A 232 10.96 8.04 3.86
C VAL A 232 11.26 9.41 3.29
N SER A 233 12.45 9.92 3.54
CA SER A 233 12.95 11.18 2.98
C SER A 233 13.99 10.86 1.90
N LEU A 234 13.69 11.23 0.66
CA LEU A 234 14.56 11.03 -0.50
C LEU A 234 15.20 12.37 -0.89
N PHE A 235 16.53 12.42 -0.87
CA PHE A 235 17.30 13.56 -1.34
C PHE A 235 17.73 13.30 -2.78
N ILE A 236 16.97 13.84 -3.72
CA ILE A 236 17.11 13.58 -5.15
C ILE A 236 17.99 14.69 -5.78
N LYS A 237 18.99 14.31 -6.56
CA LYS A 237 19.83 15.21 -7.34
C LYS A 237 19.61 14.97 -8.82
N ALA A 238 19.72 16.02 -9.62
CA ALA A 238 19.62 15.91 -11.07
C ALA A 238 20.75 15.04 -11.67
N GLU A 239 21.91 15.04 -11.03
CA GLU A 239 23.09 14.27 -11.43
C GLU A 239 23.63 13.50 -10.23
N GLY A 240 23.43 12.22 -10.16
CA GLY A 240 24.12 11.35 -9.24
C GLY A 240 23.33 10.77 -8.08
N ALA A 241 24.05 10.27 -7.09
CA ALA A 241 23.53 9.43 -6.03
C ALA A 241 22.51 10.15 -5.14
N ASP A 242 21.37 9.52 -5.04
CA ASP A 242 20.34 9.89 -4.10
C ASP A 242 20.71 9.42 -2.69
N LYS A 243 20.12 10.05 -1.71
CA LYS A 243 20.21 9.60 -0.32
C LYS A 243 18.80 9.37 0.21
N MET A 244 18.62 8.28 0.93
CA MET A 244 17.40 7.98 1.67
C MET A 244 17.66 8.12 3.17
N ASP A 245 16.85 8.91 3.87
CA ASP A 245 16.79 8.98 5.32
C ASP A 245 15.43 8.48 5.82
N ILE A 246 15.42 8.02 7.08
CA ILE A 246 14.26 7.46 7.74
C ILE A 246 13.94 8.30 8.98
N ILE A 247 12.69 8.74 9.10
CA ILE A 247 12.19 9.51 10.23
C ILE A 247 11.14 8.69 10.97
N PRO A 248 11.51 7.99 12.05
CA PRO A 248 10.58 7.17 12.81
C PRO A 248 9.55 7.98 13.58
N TYR A 249 8.32 7.47 13.62
CA TYR A 249 7.22 8.09 14.33
C TYR A 249 6.35 7.07 15.08
N ILE A 250 5.55 7.60 16.00
CA ILE A 250 4.48 6.87 16.69
C ILE A 250 3.15 7.55 16.34
N GLN A 251 2.15 6.74 15.95
CA GLN A 251 0.80 7.23 15.66
C GLN A 251 -0.22 6.69 16.68
N SER A 252 -1.21 7.50 17.04
CA SER A 252 -2.44 7.11 17.77
C SER A 252 -2.23 6.13 18.95
N ASP A 253 -1.19 6.34 19.76
CA ASP A 253 -0.93 5.55 20.98
C ASP A 253 -1.85 5.98 22.14
N LYS A 254 -1.38 6.91 22.99
CA LYS A 254 -2.16 7.53 24.09
C LYS A 254 -2.77 8.86 23.68
N ARG A 255 -2.32 9.44 22.58
CA ARG A 255 -2.77 10.71 22.01
C ARG A 255 -3.11 10.51 20.55
N ALA A 256 -4.18 11.15 20.10
CA ALA A 256 -4.52 11.16 18.68
C ALA A 256 -3.43 11.83 17.84
N GLY A 257 -3.28 11.34 16.60
CA GLY A 257 -2.31 11.88 15.65
C GLY A 257 -0.94 11.18 15.71
N VAL A 258 -0.02 11.67 14.90
CA VAL A 258 1.31 11.15 14.72
C VAL A 258 2.35 12.11 15.28
N ARG A 259 3.49 11.61 15.77
CA ARG A 259 4.61 12.38 16.28
C ARG A 259 5.92 11.62 16.17
N ARG A 260 7.03 12.31 16.13
CA ARG A 260 8.37 11.71 16.14
C ARG A 260 8.56 10.81 17.35
N MET A 261 9.36 9.79 17.21
CA MET A 261 9.85 9.01 18.35
C MET A 261 10.83 9.83 19.19
N ASP A 262 10.85 9.57 20.50
CA ASP A 262 11.91 10.07 21.38
C ASP A 262 13.26 9.54 20.90
N LYS A 263 14.36 10.29 21.09
CA LYS A 263 15.70 9.95 20.57
C LYS A 263 16.14 8.50 20.86
N ASP A 264 15.99 8.06 22.10
CA ASP A 264 16.39 6.69 22.48
C ASP A 264 15.60 5.62 21.74
N LYS A 265 14.29 5.87 21.55
CA LYS A 265 13.42 4.97 20.78
C LYS A 265 13.69 5.04 19.27
N GLU A 266 14.01 6.22 18.77
CA GLU A 266 14.38 6.43 17.37
C GLU A 266 15.67 5.66 17.03
N GLU A 267 16.69 5.74 17.87
CA GLU A 267 17.96 5.03 17.68
C GLU A 267 17.75 3.51 17.72
N ALA A 268 16.99 3.01 18.70
CA ALA A 268 16.65 1.60 18.80
C ALA A 268 15.86 1.13 17.57
N PHE A 269 14.85 1.90 17.15
CA PHE A 269 14.04 1.59 15.99
C PHE A 269 14.87 1.54 14.70
N LYS A 270 15.73 2.53 14.47
CA LYS A 270 16.63 2.57 13.30
C LYS A 270 17.60 1.40 13.28
N LYS A 271 18.15 1.04 14.43
CA LYS A 271 19.03 -0.12 14.58
C LYS A 271 18.31 -1.41 14.22
N ASP A 272 17.15 -1.67 14.81
CA ASP A 272 16.34 -2.87 14.56
C ASP A 272 15.95 -2.96 13.08
N LEU A 273 15.51 -1.83 12.50
CA LEU A 273 15.12 -1.75 11.09
C LEU A 273 16.31 -2.02 10.16
N HIS A 274 17.49 -1.49 10.49
CA HIS A 274 18.71 -1.74 9.74
C HIS A 274 19.14 -3.21 9.80
N GLU A 275 19.10 -3.82 11.00
CA GLU A 275 19.42 -5.24 11.18
C GLU A 275 18.45 -6.14 10.41
N MET A 276 17.14 -5.86 10.45
CA MET A 276 16.15 -6.58 9.65
C MET A 276 16.43 -6.43 8.15
N SER A 277 16.73 -5.22 7.70
CA SER A 277 17.00 -4.89 6.30
C SER A 277 18.28 -5.52 5.76
N ALA A 278 19.30 -5.66 6.59
CA ALA A 278 20.52 -6.36 6.21
C ALA A 278 20.27 -7.86 5.93
N ARG A 279 19.31 -8.48 6.62
CA ARG A 279 19.02 -9.91 6.50
C ARG A 279 18.28 -10.29 5.21
N ILE A 280 17.50 -9.39 4.62
CA ILE A 280 16.73 -9.71 3.39
C ILE A 280 17.61 -9.81 2.13
N LYS A 281 18.90 -9.51 2.22
CA LYS A 281 19.88 -9.78 1.15
C LYS A 281 20.12 -11.29 0.97
N ASP A 282 19.91 -12.07 2.03
CA ASP A 282 19.97 -13.52 2.00
C ASP A 282 18.60 -14.08 1.58
N ILE A 283 18.54 -14.65 0.38
CA ILE A 283 17.30 -15.22 -0.18
C ILE A 283 16.80 -16.41 0.65
N GLU A 284 17.71 -17.24 1.18
CA GLU A 284 17.32 -18.38 2.01
C GLU A 284 16.65 -17.92 3.31
N PHE A 285 17.14 -16.82 3.88
CA PHE A 285 16.50 -16.20 5.03
C PHE A 285 15.09 -15.71 4.69
N VAL A 286 14.90 -14.99 3.58
CA VAL A 286 13.59 -14.50 3.14
C VAL A 286 12.61 -15.65 2.96
N GLU A 287 13.00 -16.69 2.22
CA GLU A 287 12.17 -17.87 2.00
C GLU A 287 11.82 -18.61 3.30
N LYS A 288 12.80 -18.73 4.24
CA LYS A 288 12.57 -19.36 5.53
C LYS A 288 11.54 -18.59 6.35
N GLN A 289 11.72 -17.26 6.49
CA GLN A 289 10.80 -16.42 7.24
C GLN A 289 9.39 -16.45 6.63
N TRP A 290 9.30 -16.43 5.30
CA TRP A 290 8.03 -16.55 4.59
C TRP A 290 7.32 -17.89 4.88
N ARG A 291 8.04 -19.02 4.79
CA ARG A 291 7.48 -20.34 5.12
C ARG A 291 6.97 -20.41 6.57
N GLU A 292 7.73 -19.85 7.52
CA GLU A 292 7.33 -19.80 8.92
C GLU A 292 6.07 -18.95 9.12
N PHE A 293 6.00 -17.78 8.49
CA PHE A 293 4.81 -16.93 8.54
C PHE A 293 3.58 -17.65 7.96
N CYS A 294 3.69 -18.23 6.77
CA CYS A 294 2.61 -18.98 6.13
C CYS A 294 2.14 -20.15 6.99
N LYS A 295 3.07 -20.92 7.60
CA LYS A 295 2.74 -22.00 8.51
C LYS A 295 1.92 -21.51 9.71
N ASN A 296 2.28 -20.38 10.29
CA ASN A 296 1.57 -19.78 11.43
C ASN A 296 0.19 -19.22 11.04
N LYS A 297 0.00 -18.83 9.79
CA LYS A 297 -1.30 -18.33 9.26
C LYS A 297 -2.18 -19.41 8.64
N ARG A 298 -1.69 -20.64 8.49
CA ARG A 298 -2.37 -21.76 7.83
C ARG A 298 -3.84 -21.92 8.24
N TYR A 299 -4.11 -21.88 9.55
CA TYR A 299 -5.47 -22.08 10.07
C TYR A 299 -6.46 -20.98 9.61
N VAL A 300 -5.99 -19.75 9.43
CA VAL A 300 -6.82 -18.64 8.92
C VAL A 300 -7.24 -18.92 7.49
N TYR A 301 -6.27 -19.22 6.61
CA TYR A 301 -6.52 -19.46 5.20
C TYR A 301 -7.35 -20.72 4.96
N PHE A 302 -7.07 -21.80 5.71
CA PHE A 302 -7.90 -23.01 5.61
C PHE A 302 -9.32 -22.84 6.13
N SER A 303 -9.55 -21.93 7.06
CA SER A 303 -10.92 -21.61 7.49
C SER A 303 -11.75 -20.97 6.38
N VAL A 304 -11.08 -20.25 5.47
CA VAL A 304 -11.71 -19.62 4.29
C VAL A 304 -11.91 -20.63 3.16
N LEU A 305 -10.94 -21.53 2.97
CA LEU A 305 -10.96 -22.57 1.95
C LEU A 305 -11.65 -23.83 2.48
N ARG A 306 -12.95 -23.86 2.48
CA ARG A 306 -13.71 -25.08 2.82
C ARG A 306 -13.69 -26.07 1.65
N GLY A 307 -12.71 -26.97 1.64
CA GLY A 307 -12.62 -28.04 0.65
C GLY A 307 -13.68 -29.13 0.87
N HIS A 308 -14.48 -29.44 -0.14
CA HIS A 308 -15.33 -30.62 -0.13
C HIS A 308 -14.57 -31.84 -0.64
N ASN A 309 -14.68 -33.00 0.04
CA ASN A 309 -14.14 -34.27 -0.44
C ASN A 309 -14.90 -34.80 -1.68
N ARG A 310 -14.39 -35.91 -2.30
CA ARG A 310 -14.98 -36.47 -3.54
C ARG A 310 -16.46 -36.85 -3.41
N PHE A 311 -16.87 -37.38 -2.24
CA PHE A 311 -18.25 -37.76 -1.97
C PHE A 311 -19.16 -36.53 -1.94
N LEU A 312 -18.77 -35.51 -1.18
CA LEU A 312 -19.50 -34.25 -1.09
C LEU A 312 -19.59 -33.53 -2.44
N ARG A 313 -18.51 -33.59 -3.27
CA ARG A 313 -18.56 -33.05 -4.64
C ARG A 313 -19.56 -33.79 -5.55
N GLY A 314 -19.66 -35.14 -5.40
CA GLY A 314 -20.66 -35.95 -6.10
C GLY A 314 -22.08 -35.56 -5.73
N LEU A 315 -22.35 -35.44 -4.45
CA LEU A 315 -23.66 -35.04 -3.93
C LEU A 315 -24.02 -33.60 -4.36
N ASN A 316 -23.05 -32.69 -4.36
CA ASN A 316 -23.29 -31.31 -4.76
C ASN A 316 -23.71 -31.15 -6.23
N ARG A 317 -23.29 -32.05 -7.13
CA ARG A 317 -23.76 -32.04 -8.51
C ARG A 317 -25.25 -32.31 -8.66
N LEU A 318 -25.82 -32.98 -7.67
CA LEU A 318 -27.27 -33.34 -7.69
C LEU A 318 -28.17 -32.30 -7.00
N VAL A 319 -27.71 -31.76 -5.88
CA VAL A 319 -28.54 -30.90 -5.02
C VAL A 319 -28.02 -29.50 -4.80
N HIS A 320 -26.86 -29.14 -5.40
CA HIS A 320 -26.25 -27.81 -5.32
C HIS A 320 -26.14 -27.26 -3.88
N PHE A 321 -25.90 -28.15 -2.90
CA PHE A 321 -25.94 -27.79 -1.49
C PHE A 321 -24.79 -26.84 -1.10
N SER A 322 -23.69 -26.79 -1.89
CA SER A 322 -22.60 -25.83 -1.66
C SER A 322 -23.08 -24.38 -1.66
N ASP A 323 -24.10 -24.06 -2.45
CA ASP A 323 -24.66 -22.72 -2.54
C ASP A 323 -25.31 -22.28 -1.22
N TRP A 324 -25.71 -23.24 -0.39
CA TRP A 324 -26.27 -22.97 0.93
C TRP A 324 -25.24 -22.61 1.98
N PHE A 325 -23.97 -22.98 1.72
CA PHE A 325 -22.84 -22.71 2.62
C PHE A 325 -22.08 -21.43 2.30
N TYR A 326 -22.35 -20.79 1.14
CA TYR A 326 -21.68 -19.59 0.72
C TYR A 326 -22.67 -18.43 0.60
N SER A 327 -22.64 -17.55 1.57
CA SER A 327 -23.25 -16.23 1.41
C SER A 327 -22.51 -15.41 0.35
N ARG A 328 -23.11 -14.32 -0.12
CA ARG A 328 -22.43 -13.38 -1.04
C ARG A 328 -21.11 -12.84 -0.46
N SER A 329 -21.06 -12.64 0.86
CA SER A 329 -19.86 -12.18 1.54
C SER A 329 -18.76 -13.25 1.54
N GLU A 330 -19.07 -14.52 1.77
CA GLU A 330 -18.09 -15.62 1.71
C GLU A 330 -17.54 -15.81 0.30
N LEU A 331 -18.37 -15.72 -0.72
CA LEU A 331 -17.91 -15.76 -2.12
C LEU A 331 -17.00 -14.58 -2.45
N ALA A 332 -17.30 -13.37 -1.97
CA ALA A 332 -16.44 -12.21 -2.13
C ALA A 332 -15.07 -12.41 -1.44
N THR A 333 -15.07 -13.03 -0.25
CA THR A 333 -13.84 -13.35 0.48
C THR A 333 -12.96 -14.36 -0.28
N LEU A 334 -13.56 -15.44 -0.79
CA LEU A 334 -12.84 -16.41 -1.61
C LEU A 334 -12.26 -15.78 -2.87
N GLN A 335 -13.05 -14.95 -3.54
CA GLN A 335 -12.62 -14.22 -4.72
C GLN A 335 -11.43 -13.28 -4.42
N HIS A 336 -11.46 -12.62 -3.27
CA HIS A 336 -10.37 -11.79 -2.78
C HIS A 336 -9.08 -12.61 -2.61
N VAL A 337 -9.14 -13.71 -1.85
CA VAL A 337 -7.96 -14.57 -1.62
C VAL A 337 -7.37 -15.11 -2.92
N ILE A 338 -8.21 -15.44 -3.90
CA ILE A 338 -7.75 -15.98 -5.19
C ILE A 338 -7.15 -14.90 -6.10
N ARG A 339 -7.68 -13.68 -6.06
CA ARG A 339 -7.29 -12.60 -6.97
C ARG A 339 -6.11 -11.77 -6.47
N CYS A 340 -6.02 -11.53 -5.16
CA CYS A 340 -4.94 -10.77 -4.58
C CYS A 340 -3.64 -11.59 -4.61
N GLU A 341 -2.60 -11.05 -5.21
CA GLU A 341 -1.30 -11.69 -5.44
C GLU A 341 -0.68 -12.16 -4.13
N SER A 342 -0.58 -11.32 -3.12
CA SER A 342 0.01 -11.66 -1.83
C SER A 342 -0.77 -12.74 -1.09
N LEU A 343 -2.10 -12.68 -1.11
CA LEU A 343 -2.94 -13.70 -0.47
C LEU A 343 -2.85 -15.03 -1.21
N ARG A 344 -2.78 -14.99 -2.54
CA ARG A 344 -2.56 -16.17 -3.38
C ARG A 344 -1.19 -16.79 -3.14
N GLU A 345 -0.14 -15.99 -2.94
CA GLU A 345 1.19 -16.48 -2.60
C GLU A 345 1.19 -17.21 -1.25
N VAL A 346 0.55 -16.63 -0.22
CA VAL A 346 0.34 -17.30 1.08
C VAL A 346 -0.35 -18.64 0.90
N LEU A 347 -1.45 -18.64 0.15
CA LEU A 347 -2.23 -19.86 -0.08
C LEU A 347 -1.42 -20.93 -0.82
N ASN A 348 -0.73 -20.55 -1.88
CA ASN A 348 0.13 -21.46 -2.65
C ASN A 348 1.24 -22.07 -1.77
N THR A 349 1.87 -21.24 -0.90
CA THR A 349 2.92 -21.72 0.00
C THR A 349 2.36 -22.71 1.04
N ILE A 350 1.19 -22.44 1.59
CA ILE A 350 0.53 -23.36 2.54
C ILE A 350 0.22 -24.69 1.87
N LEU A 351 -0.38 -24.67 0.68
CA LEU A 351 -0.81 -25.87 -0.05
C LEU A 351 0.36 -26.73 -0.50
N SER A 352 1.48 -26.13 -0.90
CA SER A 352 2.68 -26.87 -1.32
C SER A 352 3.47 -27.47 -0.16
N SER A 353 3.22 -27.01 1.08
CA SER A 353 3.87 -27.51 2.30
C SER A 353 3.07 -28.60 3.01
N SER A 354 1.92 -29.02 2.46
CA SER A 354 1.00 -30.03 2.97
C SER A 354 1.19 -31.33 2.26
#